data_30171821ec1da45e3dc62948e2aa1ebb
#
_entry.id   30171821ec1da45e3dc62948e2aa1ebb
#
_cell.length_a   1.000
_cell.length_b   1.000
_cell.length_c   1.000
_cell.angle_alpha   90.00
_cell.angle_beta   90.00
_cell.angle_gamma   90.00
#
_symmetry.space_group_name_H-M   'P 1'
#
loop_
_entity.id
_entity.type
_entity.pdbx_description
1 polymer ?
#
loop_
_entity_poly.entity_id
_entity_poly.type
_entity_poly.pdbx_seq_one_letter_code
_entity_poly.pdbx_strand_id
1 'polypeptide(L)'
;MKNIAVILAGGTGQRLGEALPKQFLKVAGKKVIEHTLDAFQNHPLIDEIIVVSNPSYIEEMESIAVRNEYTKLKKILAGGKERYHSSLAAINACEDESANLIFHDAVRPLVNDRILSDCIVALKTYEAVDVAIKTTDTIIQVNDAETICGIPA
;
A
#
# COMPACT_ATOMS: atom_id res chain seq x y z
N MET A 1 -8.21 -17.73 8.98
CA MET A 1 -7.76 -17.08 7.72
C MET A 1 -6.79 -16.00 8.10
N LYS A 2 -5.56 -16.02 7.57
CA LYS A 2 -4.54 -14.99 7.85
C LYS A 2 -4.88 -13.68 7.11
N ASN A 3 -4.52 -12.55 7.72
CA ASN A 3 -4.61 -11.23 7.11
C ASN A 3 -3.18 -10.72 6.84
N ILE A 4 -2.79 -10.69 5.59
CA ILE A 4 -1.44 -10.30 5.15
C ILE A 4 -1.51 -8.91 4.51
N ALA A 5 -0.82 -7.96 5.10
CA ALA A 5 -0.70 -6.62 4.52
C ALA A 5 0.39 -6.61 3.44
N VAL A 6 0.04 -6.11 2.26
CA VAL A 6 0.96 -5.92 1.13
C VAL A 6 1.20 -4.44 0.92
N ILE A 7 2.38 -3.95 1.32
CA ILE A 7 2.75 -2.54 1.23
C ILE A 7 3.50 -2.29 -0.07
N LEU A 8 2.88 -1.57 -0.99
CA LEU A 8 3.42 -1.24 -2.31
C LEU A 8 4.32 -0.01 -2.23
N ALA A 9 5.63 -0.21 -2.32
CA ALA A 9 6.68 0.79 -2.19
C ALA A 9 7.57 0.91 -3.46
N GLY A 10 7.11 0.40 -4.60
CA GLY A 10 7.87 0.36 -5.86
C GLY A 10 8.02 1.70 -6.58
N GLY A 11 7.31 2.75 -6.17
CA GLY A 11 7.31 4.05 -6.83
C GLY A 11 8.67 4.76 -6.79
N THR A 12 9.11 5.30 -7.92
CA THR A 12 10.39 6.03 -8.07
C THR A 12 10.30 7.52 -7.70
N GLY A 13 9.10 8.05 -7.46
CA GLY A 13 8.91 9.45 -7.05
C GLY A 13 9.17 10.52 -8.12
N GLN A 14 9.39 10.16 -9.38
CA GLN A 14 9.80 11.02 -10.50
C GLN A 14 8.97 12.31 -10.66
N ARG A 15 7.70 12.31 -10.23
CA ARG A 15 6.81 13.49 -10.37
C ARG A 15 7.15 14.67 -9.46
N LEU A 16 7.99 14.50 -8.44
CA LEU A 16 8.38 15.57 -7.51
C LEU A 16 9.75 16.17 -7.82
N GLY A 17 10.49 15.63 -8.80
CA GLY A 17 11.85 16.10 -9.11
C GLY A 17 12.88 15.86 -8.00
N GLU A 18 12.50 15.16 -6.93
CA GLU A 18 13.36 14.83 -5.80
C GLU A 18 14.27 13.64 -6.13
N ALA A 19 15.51 13.70 -5.64
CA ALA A 19 16.48 12.62 -5.79
C ALA A 19 16.09 11.37 -4.99
N LEU A 20 15.22 11.51 -3.97
CA LEU A 20 14.78 10.45 -3.08
C LEU A 20 13.29 10.14 -3.30
N PRO A 21 12.88 8.86 -3.43
CA PRO A 21 11.47 8.49 -3.55
C PRO A 21 10.65 8.93 -2.34
N LYS A 22 9.38 9.31 -2.59
CA LYS A 22 8.45 9.89 -1.59
C LYS A 22 8.33 9.09 -0.30
N GLN A 23 8.34 7.77 -0.41
CA GLN A 23 8.23 6.87 0.73
C GLN A 23 9.37 7.01 1.74
N PHE A 24 10.53 7.54 1.31
CA PHE A 24 11.70 7.76 2.16
C PHE A 24 11.87 9.20 2.65
N LEU A 25 11.01 10.12 2.22
CA LEU A 25 10.97 11.48 2.76
C LEU A 25 10.55 11.42 4.24
N LYS A 26 11.12 12.32 5.05
CA LYS A 26 10.83 12.38 6.49
C LYS A 26 9.67 13.33 6.79
N VAL A 27 8.75 12.86 7.61
CA VAL A 27 7.66 13.63 8.20
C VAL A 27 7.65 13.33 9.71
N ALA A 28 7.62 14.35 10.53
CA ALA A 28 7.65 14.22 11.98
C ALA A 28 8.75 13.26 12.51
N GLY A 29 9.94 13.34 11.92
CA GLY A 29 11.11 12.58 12.36
C GLY A 29 11.25 11.16 11.80
N LYS A 30 10.19 10.57 11.22
CA LYS A 30 10.18 9.25 10.59
C LYS A 30 10.01 9.35 9.08
N LYS A 31 10.44 8.33 8.33
CA LYS A 31 10.14 8.23 6.90
C LYS A 31 8.64 7.94 6.71
N VAL A 32 8.05 8.41 5.61
CA VAL A 32 6.63 8.19 5.31
C VAL A 32 6.25 6.72 5.39
N ILE A 33 7.09 5.83 4.85
CA ILE A 33 6.84 4.39 4.90
C ILE A 33 6.87 3.83 6.33
N GLU A 34 7.67 4.40 7.24
CA GLU A 34 7.72 3.95 8.63
C GLU A 34 6.38 4.22 9.34
N HIS A 35 5.74 5.37 9.08
CA HIS A 35 4.39 5.66 9.59
C HIS A 35 3.36 4.65 9.07
N THR A 36 3.45 4.29 7.79
CA THR A 36 2.58 3.28 7.20
C THR A 36 2.82 1.92 7.86
N LEU A 37 4.08 1.48 7.95
CA LEU A 37 4.43 0.19 8.56
C LEU A 37 4.03 0.11 10.04
N ASP A 38 4.17 1.20 10.79
CA ASP A 38 3.74 1.27 12.19
C ASP A 38 2.24 0.95 12.35
N ALA A 39 1.39 1.49 11.46
CA ALA A 39 -0.05 1.24 11.52
C ALA A 39 -0.38 -0.25 11.33
N PHE A 40 0.27 -0.92 10.39
CA PHE A 40 0.04 -2.35 10.14
C PHE A 40 0.73 -3.24 11.18
N GLN A 41 1.95 -2.89 11.61
CA GLN A 41 2.69 -3.63 12.64
C GLN A 41 1.92 -3.68 13.96
N ASN A 42 1.30 -2.57 14.34
CA ASN A 42 0.60 -2.44 15.62
C ASN A 42 -0.86 -2.94 15.57
N HIS A 43 -1.43 -3.14 14.38
CA HIS A 43 -2.83 -3.56 14.24
C HIS A 43 -3.02 -5.03 14.65
N PRO A 44 -3.93 -5.34 15.60
CA PRO A 44 -4.05 -6.69 16.17
C PRO A 44 -4.54 -7.75 15.19
N LEU A 45 -5.29 -7.35 14.14
CA LEU A 45 -5.84 -8.28 13.16
C LEU A 45 -4.93 -8.49 11.93
N ILE A 46 -3.78 -7.85 11.85
CA ILE A 46 -2.77 -8.11 10.81
C ILE A 46 -1.79 -9.15 11.35
N ASP A 47 -1.63 -10.23 10.62
CA ASP A 47 -0.75 -11.34 11.01
C ASP A 47 0.66 -11.17 10.42
N GLU A 48 0.75 -10.77 9.16
CA GLU A 48 2.01 -10.64 8.44
C GLU A 48 2.01 -9.38 7.54
N ILE A 49 3.21 -8.90 7.23
CA ILE A 49 3.45 -7.80 6.30
C ILE A 49 4.42 -8.29 5.22
N ILE A 50 4.09 -7.97 3.97
CA ILE A 50 4.97 -8.09 2.81
C ILE A 50 5.19 -6.68 2.26
N VAL A 51 6.44 -6.29 2.04
CA VAL A 51 6.76 -5.04 1.34
C VAL A 51 7.21 -5.37 -0.07
N VAL A 52 6.66 -4.67 -1.06
CA VAL A 52 7.13 -4.76 -2.45
C VAL A 52 7.80 -3.44 -2.80
N SER A 53 9.13 -3.43 -2.84
CA SER A 53 9.97 -2.25 -3.03
C SER A 53 10.58 -2.19 -4.43
N ASN A 54 10.98 -0.98 -4.84
CA ASN A 54 11.89 -0.84 -5.96
C ASN A 54 13.20 -1.59 -5.64
N PRO A 55 13.75 -2.39 -6.57
CA PRO A 55 14.98 -3.17 -6.35
C PRO A 55 16.15 -2.35 -5.78
N SER A 56 16.29 -1.09 -6.19
CA SER A 56 17.38 -0.21 -5.71
C SER A 56 17.25 0.21 -4.24
N TYR A 57 16.15 -0.11 -3.56
CA TYR A 57 15.86 0.30 -2.19
C TYR A 57 15.56 -0.87 -1.26
N ILE A 58 15.86 -2.10 -1.66
CA ILE A 58 15.64 -3.30 -0.82
C ILE A 58 16.49 -3.23 0.45
N GLU A 59 17.79 -2.95 0.33
CA GLU A 59 18.71 -2.81 1.47
C GLU A 59 18.24 -1.72 2.46
N GLU A 60 17.72 -0.60 1.93
CA GLU A 60 17.15 0.46 2.77
C GLU A 60 15.91 -0.04 3.52
N MET A 61 15.06 -0.83 2.87
CA MET A 61 13.87 -1.43 3.52
C MET A 61 14.26 -2.45 4.60
N GLU A 62 15.27 -3.27 4.36
CA GLU A 62 15.81 -4.20 5.35
C GLU A 62 16.36 -3.46 6.56
N SER A 63 17.12 -2.38 6.33
CA SER A 63 17.64 -1.51 7.39
C SER A 63 16.51 -0.89 8.22
N ILE A 64 15.44 -0.42 7.58
CA ILE A 64 14.24 0.12 8.25
C ILE A 64 13.57 -0.97 9.09
N ALA A 65 13.41 -2.18 8.54
CA ALA A 65 12.76 -3.30 9.22
C ALA A 65 13.49 -3.69 10.50
N VAL A 66 14.81 -3.81 10.42
CA VAL A 66 15.66 -4.17 11.58
C VAL A 66 15.65 -3.07 12.64
N ARG A 67 15.87 -1.81 12.23
CA ARG A 67 15.93 -0.67 13.15
C ARG A 67 14.64 -0.46 13.96
N ASN A 68 13.48 -0.71 13.33
CA ASN A 68 12.17 -0.51 13.95
C ASN A 68 11.57 -1.82 14.51
N GLU A 69 12.30 -2.93 14.46
CA GLU A 69 11.87 -4.23 14.98
C GLU A 69 10.48 -4.67 14.43
N TYR A 70 10.27 -4.52 13.11
CA TYR A 70 9.00 -4.90 12.47
C TYR A 70 8.84 -6.43 12.41
N THR A 71 8.38 -7.02 13.50
CA THR A 71 8.27 -8.47 13.69
C THR A 71 7.28 -9.15 12.74
N LYS A 72 6.25 -8.41 12.27
CA LYS A 72 5.28 -8.91 11.29
C LYS A 72 5.77 -8.82 9.85
N LEU A 73 6.80 -8.03 9.55
CA LEU A 73 7.39 -7.95 8.22
C LEU A 73 8.17 -9.23 7.91
N LYS A 74 7.60 -10.07 7.04
CA LYS A 74 8.14 -11.40 6.71
C LYS A 74 8.91 -11.43 5.41
N LYS A 75 8.50 -10.63 4.42
CA LYS A 75 9.11 -10.63 3.09
C LYS A 75 9.28 -9.20 2.57
N ILE A 76 10.44 -8.93 1.96
CA ILE A 76 10.71 -7.73 1.17
C ILE A 76 10.99 -8.21 -0.24
N LEU A 77 10.14 -7.85 -1.19
CA LEU A 77 10.16 -8.33 -2.56
C LEU A 77 10.55 -7.20 -3.51
N ALA A 78 11.23 -7.56 -4.59
CA ALA A 78 11.46 -6.67 -5.70
C ALA A 78 10.15 -6.44 -6.47
N GLY A 79 9.76 -5.18 -6.64
CA GLY A 79 8.65 -4.78 -7.50
C GLY A 79 9.00 -4.86 -8.97
N GLY A 80 7.99 -4.93 -9.80
CA GLY A 80 8.14 -4.92 -11.26
C GLY A 80 8.02 -3.51 -11.86
N LYS A 81 8.07 -3.45 -13.18
CA LYS A 81 8.01 -2.21 -13.95
C LYS A 81 6.68 -1.46 -13.75
N GLU A 82 5.58 -2.19 -13.67
CA GLU A 82 4.23 -1.66 -13.51
C GLU A 82 3.65 -2.03 -12.14
N ARG A 83 2.64 -1.26 -11.68
CA ARG A 83 2.00 -1.51 -10.39
C ARG A 83 1.45 -2.94 -10.26
N TYR A 84 0.82 -3.46 -11.31
CA TYR A 84 0.25 -4.80 -11.28
C TYR A 84 1.32 -5.90 -11.14
N HIS A 85 2.53 -5.71 -11.69
CA HIS A 85 3.64 -6.66 -11.50
C HIS A 85 4.04 -6.74 -10.02
N SER A 86 4.01 -5.60 -9.31
CA SER A 86 4.30 -5.58 -7.87
C SER A 86 3.23 -6.30 -7.07
N SER A 87 1.95 -6.12 -7.43
CA SER A 87 0.85 -6.85 -6.80
C SER A 87 0.95 -8.36 -7.07
N LEU A 88 1.26 -8.74 -8.31
CA LEU A 88 1.43 -10.14 -8.70
C LEU A 88 2.62 -10.80 -7.97
N ALA A 89 3.73 -10.08 -7.78
CA ALA A 89 4.87 -10.57 -7.00
C ALA A 89 4.47 -10.93 -5.56
N ALA A 90 3.65 -10.10 -4.93
CA ALA A 90 3.15 -10.38 -3.58
C ALA A 90 2.19 -11.57 -3.55
N ILE A 91 1.27 -11.67 -4.53
CA ILE A 91 0.33 -12.80 -4.65
C ILE A 91 1.12 -14.11 -4.80
N ASN A 92 2.09 -14.16 -5.71
CA ASN A 92 2.90 -15.34 -5.97
C ASN A 92 3.82 -15.73 -4.78
N ALA A 93 4.17 -14.76 -3.94
CA ALA A 93 4.98 -15.00 -2.75
C ALA A 93 4.15 -15.45 -1.54
N CYS A 94 2.82 -15.36 -1.61
CA CYS A 94 1.91 -15.83 -0.58
C CYS A 94 1.79 -17.35 -0.67
N GLU A 95 2.18 -18.04 0.41
CA GLU A 95 2.12 -19.51 0.49
C GLU A 95 0.77 -20.02 0.97
N ASP A 96 -0.02 -19.17 1.62
CA ASP A 96 -1.35 -19.49 2.13
C ASP A 96 -2.42 -18.99 1.15
N GLU A 97 -2.92 -19.88 0.30
CA GLU A 97 -3.97 -19.59 -0.69
C GLU A 97 -5.30 -19.13 -0.06
N SER A 98 -5.49 -19.37 1.24
CA SER A 98 -6.68 -18.93 1.97
C SER A 98 -6.53 -17.55 2.62
N ALA A 99 -5.34 -16.94 2.57
CA ALA A 99 -5.09 -15.66 3.23
C ALA A 99 -5.83 -14.49 2.56
N ASN A 100 -6.28 -13.55 3.37
CA ASN A 100 -6.70 -12.23 2.89
C ASN A 100 -5.47 -11.39 2.58
N LEU A 101 -5.40 -10.81 1.38
CA LEU A 101 -4.35 -9.89 0.98
C LEU A 101 -4.88 -8.44 1.02
N ILE A 102 -4.26 -7.60 1.84
CA ILE A 102 -4.66 -6.20 2.05
C ILE A 102 -3.60 -5.31 1.40
N PHE A 103 -3.89 -4.86 0.17
CA PHE A 103 -2.97 -4.00 -0.59
C PHE A 103 -3.06 -2.55 -0.14
N HIS A 104 -1.91 -1.95 0.16
CA HIS A 104 -1.84 -0.56 0.59
C HIS A 104 -0.64 0.17 -0.01
N ASP A 105 -0.80 1.46 -0.33
CA ASP A 105 0.29 2.29 -0.84
C ASP A 105 1.20 2.76 0.30
N ALA A 106 2.51 2.55 0.18
CA ALA A 106 3.51 2.96 1.17
C ALA A 106 3.49 4.46 1.52
N VAL A 107 2.98 5.29 0.60
CA VAL A 107 2.91 6.75 0.75
C VAL A 107 1.56 7.27 1.25
N ARG A 108 0.73 6.40 1.84
CA ARG A 108 -0.55 6.76 2.48
C ARG A 108 -0.51 6.52 3.99
N PRO A 109 0.26 7.32 4.76
CA PRO A 109 0.55 7.05 6.18
C PRO A 109 -0.62 7.32 7.13
N LEU A 110 -1.74 7.86 6.65
CA LEU A 110 -2.91 8.22 7.47
C LEU A 110 -3.95 7.09 7.58
N VAL A 111 -3.61 5.87 7.15
CA VAL A 111 -4.44 4.69 7.43
C VAL A 111 -4.52 4.48 8.95
N ASN A 112 -5.70 4.13 9.45
CA ASN A 112 -5.95 3.95 10.88
C ASN A 112 -6.61 2.61 11.18
N ASP A 113 -6.62 2.24 12.47
CA ASP A 113 -7.12 0.95 12.95
C ASP A 113 -8.58 0.70 12.55
N ARG A 114 -9.43 1.74 12.52
CA ARG A 114 -10.83 1.59 12.14
C ARG A 114 -10.96 1.13 10.69
N ILE A 115 -10.24 1.78 9.76
CA ILE A 115 -10.28 1.44 8.33
C ILE A 115 -9.82 -0.01 8.13
N LEU A 116 -8.71 -0.40 8.76
CA LEU A 116 -8.18 -1.77 8.65
C LEU A 116 -9.16 -2.80 9.23
N SER A 117 -9.72 -2.51 10.42
CA SER A 117 -10.70 -3.39 11.06
C SER A 117 -11.97 -3.54 10.21
N ASP A 118 -12.52 -2.44 9.69
CA ASP A 118 -13.73 -2.45 8.87
C ASP A 118 -13.53 -3.28 7.58
N CYS A 119 -12.37 -3.15 6.92
CA CYS A 119 -12.03 -3.96 5.74
C CYS A 119 -11.93 -5.45 6.09
N ILE A 120 -11.23 -5.81 7.18
CA ILE A 120 -11.06 -7.20 7.60
C ILE A 120 -12.40 -7.83 8.00
N VAL A 121 -13.27 -7.07 8.66
CA VAL A 121 -14.62 -7.52 8.99
C VAL A 121 -15.45 -7.75 7.72
N ALA A 122 -15.39 -6.84 6.76
CA ALA A 122 -16.11 -6.96 5.49
C ALA A 122 -15.65 -8.18 4.68
N LEU A 123 -14.36 -8.53 4.70
CA LEU A 123 -13.79 -9.73 4.04
C LEU A 123 -14.33 -11.06 4.59
N LYS A 124 -15.03 -11.07 5.75
CA LYS A 124 -15.74 -12.27 6.22
C LYS A 124 -16.99 -12.58 5.40
N THR A 125 -17.50 -11.60 4.68
CA THR A 125 -18.76 -11.69 3.91
C THR A 125 -18.55 -11.51 2.42
N TYR A 126 -17.57 -10.68 2.03
CA TYR A 126 -17.30 -10.30 0.64
C TYR A 126 -15.93 -10.79 0.20
N GLU A 127 -15.83 -11.24 -1.06
CA GLU A 127 -14.57 -11.71 -1.64
C GLU A 127 -13.58 -10.57 -1.96
N ALA A 128 -14.09 -9.36 -2.15
CA ALA A 128 -13.28 -8.17 -2.41
C ALA A 128 -13.89 -6.95 -1.71
N VAL A 129 -13.03 -6.09 -1.16
CA VAL A 129 -13.41 -4.85 -0.46
C VAL A 129 -12.51 -3.72 -0.96
N ASP A 130 -13.09 -2.57 -1.28
CA ASP A 130 -12.36 -1.36 -1.60
C ASP A 130 -12.76 -0.22 -0.67
N VAL A 131 -11.78 0.66 -0.36
CA VAL A 131 -11.99 1.82 0.51
C VAL A 131 -12.23 3.06 -0.34
N ALA A 132 -13.45 3.56 -0.30
CA ALA A 132 -13.86 4.72 -1.07
C ALA A 132 -14.64 5.73 -0.21
N ILE A 133 -14.63 6.97 -0.64
CA ILE A 133 -15.51 8.03 -0.12
C ILE A 133 -16.40 8.54 -1.26
N LYS A 134 -17.58 8.99 -0.92
CA LYS A 134 -18.43 9.68 -1.91
C LYS A 134 -17.73 10.97 -2.35
N THR A 135 -17.67 11.21 -3.66
CA THR A 135 -17.16 12.48 -4.16
C THR A 135 -18.13 13.61 -3.80
N THR A 136 -17.57 14.74 -3.38
CA THR A 136 -18.30 16.00 -3.18
C THR A 136 -18.16 16.94 -4.37
N ASP A 137 -17.23 16.63 -5.28
CA ASP A 137 -16.95 17.42 -6.47
C ASP A 137 -17.81 16.98 -7.64
N THR A 138 -18.13 17.91 -8.53
CA THR A 138 -18.79 17.59 -9.79
C THR A 138 -17.80 16.88 -10.71
N ILE A 139 -18.11 15.64 -11.07
CA ILE A 139 -17.31 14.87 -12.05
C ILE A 139 -17.84 15.20 -13.44
N ILE A 140 -16.96 15.58 -14.36
CA ILE A 140 -17.28 15.83 -15.77
C ILE A 140 -16.50 14.83 -16.62
N GLN A 141 -17.13 14.36 -17.69
CA GLN A 141 -16.46 13.58 -18.71
C GLN A 141 -16.05 14.53 -19.85
N VAL A 142 -14.80 14.44 -20.28
CA VAL A 142 -14.27 15.20 -21.41
C VAL A 142 -13.85 14.25 -22.51
N ASN A 143 -13.96 14.69 -23.76
CA ASN A 143 -13.43 13.98 -24.93
C ASN A 143 -11.97 14.35 -25.21
N ASP A 144 -11.37 13.75 -26.26
CA ASP A 144 -9.98 14.01 -26.65
C ASP A 144 -9.71 15.48 -27.07
N ALA A 145 -10.74 16.25 -27.40
CA ALA A 145 -10.68 17.69 -27.70
C ALA A 145 -10.86 18.57 -26.46
N GLU A 146 -10.78 17.99 -25.25
CA GLU A 146 -10.97 18.66 -23.96
C GLU A 146 -12.34 19.33 -23.80
N THR A 147 -13.36 18.87 -24.55
CA THR A 147 -14.72 19.37 -24.47
C THR A 147 -15.57 18.49 -23.56
N ILE A 148 -16.39 19.10 -22.70
CA ILE A 148 -17.30 18.38 -21.82
C ILE A 148 -18.31 17.63 -22.68
N CYS A 149 -18.38 16.29 -22.53
CA CYS A 149 -19.30 15.42 -23.26
C CYS A 149 -20.30 14.69 -22.35
N GLY A 150 -20.16 14.82 -21.03
CA GLY A 150 -21.13 14.25 -20.11
C GLY A 150 -20.82 14.54 -18.65
N ILE A 151 -21.80 14.23 -17.80
CA ILE A 151 -21.65 14.18 -16.34
C ILE A 151 -22.05 12.76 -15.96
N PRO A 152 -21.12 11.93 -15.39
CA PRO A 152 -21.46 10.62 -14.90
C PRO A 152 -22.57 10.69 -13.84
N ALA A 153 -23.50 9.75 -13.88
CA ALA A 153 -24.59 9.66 -12.91
C ALA A 153 -24.09 9.14 -11.56
#